data_bc50f151e5d6b5e4a051ed70cc46667b
#
_entry.id   bc50f151e5d6b5e4a051ed70cc46667b
#
_cell.length_a   1.000
_cell.length_b   1.000
_cell.length_c   1.000
_cell.angle_alpha   90.00
_cell.angle_beta   90.00
_cell.angle_gamma   90.00
#
_symmetry.space_group_name_H-M   'P 1'
#
loop_
_entity.id
_entity.type
_entity.pdbx_description
1 polymer ?
#
loop_
_entity_poly.entity_id
_entity_poly.type
_entity_poly.pdbx_seq_one_letter_code
_entity_poly.pdbx_strand_id
1 'polypeptide(L)'
;AGYDFYAAEDVRVPSFWGAVFSKLFVKHSKNDEGKDVYKAQIMRDMKLDNPEDTKAFHDKIKERFKPTIIHTGIKAYMEGDEALFLYNRSSNPLKLGLVMANSVGVIDSDYYSNSGNDGEIMFEYYNFMPWAVKIKKGDKVGQGVFQKYLKVDNDNATGDRTGGIGSTNAEGTEAK
;
A
#
# COMPACT_ATOMS: atom_id res chain seq x y z
N ALA A 1 -1.76 7.70 -23.80
CA ALA A 1 -0.55 8.46 -23.41
C ALA A 1 0.22 7.84 -22.24
N GLY A 2 -0.05 6.64 -21.85
CA GLY A 2 0.66 5.98 -20.74
C GLY A 2 1.31 4.67 -21.14
N TYR A 3 2.30 4.24 -20.36
CA TYR A 3 2.97 2.95 -20.50
C TYR A 3 2.36 1.95 -19.54
N ASP A 4 2.03 0.75 -20.01
CA ASP A 4 1.54 -0.32 -19.16
C ASP A 4 2.68 -0.92 -18.31
N PHE A 5 2.40 -1.17 -17.03
CA PHE A 5 3.27 -1.92 -16.14
C PHE A 5 2.72 -3.32 -15.89
N TYR A 6 3.61 -4.28 -15.73
CA TYR A 6 3.29 -5.70 -15.63
C TYR A 6 3.81 -6.26 -14.30
N ALA A 7 3.09 -7.21 -13.71
CA ALA A 7 3.54 -7.91 -12.52
C ALA A 7 4.81 -8.73 -12.82
N ALA A 8 5.85 -8.58 -11.99
CA ALA A 8 7.10 -9.33 -12.10
C ALA A 8 6.96 -10.79 -11.64
N GLU A 9 5.96 -11.07 -10.81
CA GLU A 9 5.71 -12.38 -10.20
C GLU A 9 4.21 -12.62 -9.97
N ASP A 10 3.86 -13.85 -9.58
CA ASP A 10 2.50 -14.17 -9.18
C ASP A 10 2.20 -13.57 -7.81
N VAL A 11 1.11 -12.81 -7.69
CA VAL A 11 0.70 -12.16 -6.45
C VAL A 11 -0.74 -12.52 -6.12
N ARG A 12 -1.00 -12.79 -4.85
CA ARG A 12 -2.36 -12.94 -4.31
C ARG A 12 -2.74 -11.70 -3.50
N VAL A 13 -3.69 -10.92 -4.00
CA VAL A 13 -4.23 -9.75 -3.31
C VAL A 13 -5.42 -10.21 -2.44
N PRO A 14 -5.27 -10.28 -1.11
CA PRO A 14 -6.32 -10.74 -0.22
C PRO A 14 -7.51 -9.77 -0.24
N SER A 15 -8.70 -10.28 0.10
CA SER A 15 -9.88 -9.44 0.26
C SER A 15 -9.74 -8.51 1.45
N PHE A 16 -10.00 -7.22 1.25
CA PHE A 16 -10.13 -6.24 2.34
C PHE A 16 -11.22 -6.67 3.33
N TRP A 17 -12.35 -7.14 2.84
CA TRP A 17 -13.45 -7.64 3.66
C TRP A 17 -13.07 -8.89 4.46
N GLY A 18 -12.22 -9.77 3.90
CA GLY A 18 -11.67 -10.91 4.64
C GLY A 18 -10.87 -10.47 5.87
N ALA A 19 -10.14 -9.36 5.78
CA ALA A 19 -9.45 -8.78 6.92
C ALA A 19 -10.43 -8.21 7.96
N VAL A 20 -11.52 -7.58 7.51
CA VAL A 20 -12.58 -7.04 8.38
C VAL A 20 -13.36 -8.17 9.05
N PHE A 21 -13.92 -9.09 8.25
CA PHE A 21 -14.87 -10.10 8.74
C PHE A 21 -14.22 -11.22 9.54
N SER A 22 -12.96 -11.56 9.29
CA SER A 22 -12.29 -12.63 10.05
C SER A 22 -12.14 -12.34 11.55
N LYS A 23 -12.41 -11.11 11.99
CA LYS A 23 -12.46 -10.72 13.41
C LYS A 23 -13.85 -10.33 13.92
N LEU A 24 -14.77 -9.98 13.01
CA LEU A 24 -16.17 -9.70 13.37
C LEU A 24 -16.97 -10.97 13.67
N PHE A 25 -16.63 -12.09 13.02
CA PHE A 25 -17.27 -13.38 13.24
C PHE A 25 -16.43 -14.22 14.20
N VAL A 26 -16.84 -14.20 15.43
CA VAL A 26 -16.27 -14.86 16.59
C VAL A 26 -16.35 -16.37 16.46
N LYS A 27 -15.30 -17.07 16.89
CA LYS A 27 -15.39 -18.46 17.29
C LYS A 27 -16.53 -18.61 18.32
N HIS A 28 -17.49 -19.47 18.01
CA HIS A 28 -18.46 -19.95 18.99
C HIS A 28 -17.69 -20.45 20.21
N SER A 29 -17.86 -19.81 21.34
CA SER A 29 -17.49 -20.36 22.63
C SER A 29 -18.75 -20.50 23.48
N LYS A 30 -18.91 -21.64 24.11
CA LYS A 30 -19.93 -21.82 25.14
C LYS A 30 -19.38 -21.32 26.45
N ASN A 31 -20.21 -20.62 27.25
CA ASN A 31 -19.84 -20.31 28.62
C ASN A 31 -19.98 -21.58 29.51
N ASP A 32 -19.58 -21.48 30.78
CA ASP A 32 -19.65 -22.58 31.74
C ASP A 32 -21.08 -23.11 31.97
N GLU A 33 -22.11 -22.37 31.54
CA GLU A 33 -23.54 -22.74 31.61
C GLU A 33 -24.05 -23.33 30.28
N GLY A 34 -23.19 -23.54 29.27
CA GLY A 34 -23.55 -24.12 27.97
C GLY A 34 -24.27 -23.18 27.04
N LYS A 35 -24.40 -21.88 27.35
CA LYS A 35 -25.04 -20.88 26.50
C LYS A 35 -24.04 -20.33 25.47
N ASP A 36 -24.48 -20.18 24.24
CA ASP A 36 -23.71 -19.55 23.17
C ASP A 36 -23.42 -18.07 23.49
N VAL A 37 -22.14 -17.74 23.62
CA VAL A 37 -21.70 -16.37 23.91
C VAL A 37 -21.20 -15.73 22.64
N TYR A 38 -22.01 -14.88 22.05
CA TYR A 38 -21.60 -14.00 20.95
C TYR A 38 -20.92 -12.76 21.54
N LYS A 39 -19.61 -12.79 21.70
CA LYS A 39 -18.85 -11.57 22.00
C LYS A 39 -17.93 -11.27 20.84
N ALA A 40 -18.19 -10.16 20.17
CA ALA A 40 -17.26 -9.64 19.18
C ALA A 40 -15.88 -9.48 19.81
N GLN A 41 -14.88 -10.17 19.28
CA GLN A 41 -13.52 -10.16 19.84
C GLN A 41 -12.91 -8.75 19.81
N ILE A 42 -13.35 -7.92 18.86
CA ILE A 42 -13.05 -6.49 18.82
C ILE A 42 -13.50 -5.77 20.10
N MET A 43 -14.66 -6.11 20.67
CA MET A 43 -15.12 -5.46 21.90
C MET A 43 -14.39 -5.94 23.17
N ARG A 44 -13.80 -7.13 23.15
CA ARG A 44 -12.91 -7.59 24.23
C ARG A 44 -11.54 -6.93 24.15
N ASP A 45 -11.04 -6.77 22.94
CA ASP A 45 -9.75 -6.13 22.69
C ASP A 45 -9.84 -4.60 22.89
N MET A 46 -11.05 -4.02 22.96
CA MET A 46 -11.30 -2.61 23.23
C MET A 46 -11.29 -2.23 24.70
N LYS A 47 -11.12 -3.16 25.64
CA LYS A 47 -10.71 -2.82 27.03
C LYS A 47 -9.21 -2.56 27.05
N LEU A 48 -8.80 -1.50 26.39
CA LEU A 48 -7.42 -1.05 26.28
C LEU A 48 -7.14 -0.08 27.44
N ASP A 49 -7.10 -0.62 28.64
CA ASP A 49 -6.80 0.18 29.84
C ASP A 49 -5.29 0.47 29.99
N ASN A 50 -4.47 -0.12 29.09
CA ASN A 50 -3.01 0.02 29.10
C ASN A 50 -2.52 0.58 27.76
N PRO A 51 -1.66 1.63 27.75
CA PRO A 51 -1.08 2.20 26.53
C PRO A 51 -0.29 1.21 25.66
N GLU A 52 0.38 0.23 26.27
CA GLU A 52 1.16 -0.80 25.55
C GLU A 52 0.24 -1.76 24.80
N ASP A 53 -0.87 -2.19 25.41
CA ASP A 53 -1.88 -3.04 24.77
C ASP A 53 -2.56 -2.29 23.61
N THR A 54 -2.80 -0.99 23.78
CA THR A 54 -3.35 -0.11 22.74
C THR A 54 -2.42 -0.04 21.53
N LYS A 55 -1.11 0.15 21.75
CA LYS A 55 -0.11 0.19 20.69
C LYS A 55 -0.03 -1.14 19.95
N ALA A 56 0.08 -2.25 20.68
CA ALA A 56 0.14 -3.59 20.10
C ALA A 56 -1.13 -3.93 19.27
N PHE A 57 -2.30 -3.47 19.73
CA PHE A 57 -3.55 -3.60 18.98
C PHE A 57 -3.53 -2.77 17.70
N HIS A 58 -3.12 -1.49 17.76
CA HIS A 58 -3.01 -0.63 16.60
C HIS A 58 -2.02 -1.19 15.56
N ASP A 59 -0.89 -1.71 16.00
CA ASP A 59 0.11 -2.30 15.10
C ASP A 59 -0.43 -3.54 14.39
N LYS A 60 -1.17 -4.41 15.08
CA LYS A 60 -1.87 -5.55 14.47
C LYS A 60 -2.94 -5.12 13.47
N ILE A 61 -3.67 -4.04 13.75
CA ILE A 61 -4.65 -3.48 12.81
C ILE A 61 -3.96 -2.92 11.59
N LYS A 62 -2.93 -2.08 11.76
CA LYS A 62 -2.14 -1.53 10.65
C LYS A 62 -1.59 -2.62 9.74
N GLU A 63 -0.95 -3.64 10.32
CA GLU A 63 -0.37 -4.75 9.57
C GLU A 63 -1.42 -5.49 8.72
N ARG A 64 -2.62 -5.65 9.26
CA ARG A 64 -3.71 -6.39 8.61
C ARG A 64 -4.36 -5.61 7.48
N PHE A 65 -4.33 -4.26 7.56
CA PHE A 65 -4.91 -3.37 6.56
C PHE A 65 -3.87 -2.76 5.63
N LYS A 66 -2.65 -3.28 5.63
CA LYS A 66 -1.66 -2.89 4.64
C LYS A 66 -2.12 -3.25 3.23
N PRO A 67 -1.91 -2.37 2.25
CA PRO A 67 -2.11 -2.72 0.85
C PRO A 67 -1.15 -3.84 0.44
N THR A 68 -1.53 -4.59 -0.59
CA THR A 68 -0.62 -5.55 -1.22
C THR A 68 0.27 -4.83 -2.21
N ILE A 69 1.57 -4.98 -2.07
CA ILE A 69 2.56 -4.46 -3.00
C ILE A 69 2.71 -5.45 -4.16
N ILE A 70 2.70 -4.92 -5.39
CA ILE A 70 2.95 -5.66 -6.62
C ILE A 70 4.23 -5.13 -7.23
N HIS A 71 5.23 -5.98 -7.31
CA HIS A 71 6.52 -5.69 -7.92
C HIS A 71 6.43 -5.71 -9.45
N THR A 72 7.15 -4.81 -10.11
CA THR A 72 7.20 -4.74 -11.58
C THR A 72 8.56 -5.13 -12.16
N GLY A 73 9.61 -5.11 -11.35
CA GLY A 73 10.98 -5.33 -11.80
C GLY A 73 11.51 -4.21 -12.72
N ILE A 74 10.86 -3.05 -12.74
CA ILE A 74 11.17 -1.92 -13.62
C ILE A 74 11.58 -0.72 -12.76
N LYS A 75 12.59 0.01 -13.22
CA LYS A 75 12.93 1.34 -12.73
C LYS A 75 13.00 2.32 -13.91
N ALA A 76 12.80 3.61 -13.66
CA ALA A 76 12.77 4.64 -14.69
C ALA A 76 13.77 5.74 -14.38
N TYR A 77 14.61 6.07 -15.35
CA TYR A 77 15.45 7.26 -15.33
C TYR A 77 14.68 8.45 -15.87
N MET A 78 14.82 9.59 -15.22
CA MET A 78 14.18 10.85 -15.57
C MET A 78 15.12 12.02 -15.29
N GLU A 79 14.94 13.11 -16.04
CA GLU A 79 15.64 14.36 -15.76
C GLU A 79 15.05 15.06 -14.53
N GLY A 80 15.79 15.99 -13.94
CA GLY A 80 15.43 16.64 -12.68
C GLY A 80 14.20 17.56 -12.72
N ASP A 81 13.56 17.75 -13.86
CA ASP A 81 12.29 18.45 -14.06
C ASP A 81 11.15 17.52 -14.52
N GLU A 82 11.38 16.21 -14.39
CA GLU A 82 10.43 15.17 -14.81
C GLU A 82 10.04 14.28 -13.65
N ALA A 83 8.81 13.79 -13.70
CA ALA A 83 8.28 12.79 -12.76
C ALA A 83 7.45 11.75 -13.52
N LEU A 84 7.39 10.54 -12.98
CA LEU A 84 6.52 9.48 -13.47
C LEU A 84 5.32 9.34 -12.55
N PHE A 85 4.13 9.58 -13.09
CA PHE A 85 2.88 9.43 -12.38
C PHE A 85 2.28 8.05 -12.67
N LEU A 86 1.99 7.30 -11.62
CA LEU A 86 1.41 5.96 -11.69
C LEU A 86 -0.09 6.03 -11.46
N TYR A 87 -0.84 5.41 -12.35
CA TYR A 87 -2.29 5.39 -12.34
C TYR A 87 -2.83 3.97 -12.35
N ASN A 88 -3.99 3.80 -11.74
CA ASN A 88 -4.75 2.57 -11.88
C ASN A 88 -5.23 2.41 -13.34
N ARG A 89 -5.38 1.15 -13.78
CA ARG A 89 -6.06 0.85 -15.04
C ARG A 89 -7.57 0.87 -14.80
N SER A 90 -8.32 1.38 -15.76
CA SER A 90 -9.80 1.44 -15.68
C SER A 90 -10.47 0.08 -15.43
N SER A 91 -9.85 -1.01 -15.91
CA SER A 91 -10.34 -2.37 -15.70
C SER A 91 -10.14 -2.90 -14.28
N ASN A 92 -9.16 -2.39 -13.54
CA ASN A 92 -8.83 -2.92 -12.22
C ASN A 92 -9.97 -2.73 -11.20
N PRO A 93 -10.50 -1.51 -10.96
CA PRO A 93 -11.63 -1.35 -10.05
C PRO A 93 -12.90 -1.99 -10.60
N LEU A 94 -13.13 -1.91 -11.91
CA LEU A 94 -14.37 -2.39 -12.52
C LEU A 94 -14.50 -3.93 -12.53
N LYS A 95 -13.42 -4.64 -12.84
CA LYS A 95 -13.44 -6.11 -13.03
C LYS A 95 -12.84 -6.88 -11.85
N LEU A 96 -11.87 -6.28 -11.17
CA LEU A 96 -11.08 -6.95 -10.13
C LEU A 96 -11.28 -6.36 -8.74
N GLY A 97 -12.01 -5.24 -8.61
CA GLY A 97 -12.17 -4.54 -7.34
C GLY A 97 -10.86 -4.02 -6.75
N LEU A 98 -9.82 -3.86 -7.58
CA LEU A 98 -8.51 -3.39 -7.17
C LEU A 98 -8.44 -1.88 -7.22
N VAL A 99 -8.14 -1.26 -6.08
CA VAL A 99 -8.00 0.19 -5.94
C VAL A 99 -6.59 0.51 -5.45
N MET A 100 -5.89 1.43 -6.12
CA MET A 100 -4.58 1.88 -5.66
C MET A 100 -4.70 2.56 -4.30
N ALA A 101 -3.87 2.15 -3.36
CA ALA A 101 -3.92 2.62 -1.98
C ALA A 101 -3.55 4.11 -1.87
N ASN A 102 -2.64 4.57 -2.70
CA ASN A 102 -2.13 5.94 -2.76
C ASN A 102 -2.80 6.81 -3.84
N SER A 103 -3.88 6.33 -4.48
CA SER A 103 -4.59 7.01 -5.58
C SER A 103 -3.73 7.21 -6.82
N VAL A 104 -2.69 8.04 -6.74
CA VAL A 104 -1.68 8.30 -7.76
C VAL A 104 -0.31 8.13 -7.13
N GLY A 105 0.51 7.25 -7.68
CA GLY A 105 1.91 7.16 -7.29
C GLY A 105 2.73 8.25 -7.97
N VAL A 106 3.61 8.90 -7.23
CA VAL A 106 4.56 9.88 -7.78
C VAL A 106 5.96 9.31 -7.62
N ILE A 107 6.64 9.13 -8.73
CA ILE A 107 8.02 8.67 -8.80
C ILE A 107 8.88 9.86 -9.23
N ASP A 108 9.71 10.33 -8.35
CA ASP A 108 10.62 11.45 -8.59
C ASP A 108 11.88 10.98 -9.33
N SER A 109 12.59 11.91 -9.96
CA SER A 109 13.82 11.59 -10.70
C SER A 109 14.92 10.99 -9.80
N ASP A 110 14.99 11.39 -8.52
CA ASP A 110 15.96 10.89 -7.53
C ASP A 110 15.60 9.49 -6.98
N TYR A 111 14.44 8.96 -7.33
CA TYR A 111 14.05 7.59 -6.96
C TYR A 111 14.86 6.53 -7.67
N TYR A 112 15.39 6.85 -8.87
CA TYR A 112 16.19 5.93 -9.68
C TYR A 112 17.45 5.46 -8.96
N SER A 113 17.65 4.15 -8.88
CA SER A 113 18.82 3.51 -8.25
C SER A 113 19.06 3.93 -6.79
N ASN A 114 18.02 4.29 -6.04
CA ASN A 114 18.17 4.57 -4.61
C ASN A 114 18.65 3.32 -3.84
N SER A 115 19.27 3.53 -2.68
CA SER A 115 19.91 2.46 -1.90
C SER A 115 18.92 1.49 -1.24
N GLY A 116 17.64 1.85 -1.14
CA GLY A 116 16.63 1.04 -0.44
C GLY A 116 16.04 -0.09 -1.28
N ASN A 117 15.75 0.18 -2.55
CA ASN A 117 15.11 -0.78 -3.47
C ASN A 117 15.55 -0.65 -4.92
N ASP A 118 16.72 -0.05 -5.17
CA ASP A 118 17.27 0.20 -6.50
C ASP A 118 16.34 1.00 -7.44
N GLY A 119 15.36 1.72 -6.88
CA GLY A 119 14.40 2.49 -7.66
C GLY A 119 13.30 1.64 -8.31
N GLU A 120 13.05 0.42 -7.82
CA GLU A 120 11.99 -0.42 -8.35
C GLU A 120 10.62 0.24 -8.20
N ILE A 121 9.89 0.33 -9.28
CA ILE A 121 8.52 0.83 -9.34
C ILE A 121 7.57 -0.28 -8.93
N MET A 122 6.73 0.03 -7.92
CA MET A 122 5.76 -0.90 -7.37
C MET A 122 4.37 -0.26 -7.35
N PHE A 123 3.35 -1.10 -7.35
CA PHE A 123 1.96 -0.70 -7.19
C PHE A 123 1.38 -1.25 -5.90
N GLU A 124 0.60 -0.44 -5.19
CA GLU A 124 -0.03 -0.80 -3.94
C GLU A 124 -1.54 -0.90 -4.11
N TYR A 125 -2.11 -2.08 -3.80
CA TYR A 125 -3.53 -2.34 -4.02
C TYR A 125 -4.25 -2.82 -2.78
N TYR A 126 -5.46 -2.24 -2.58
CA TYR A 126 -6.54 -2.86 -1.83
C TYR A 126 -7.45 -3.64 -2.78
N ASN A 127 -7.95 -4.78 -2.32
CA ASN A 127 -8.92 -5.59 -3.04
C ASN A 127 -10.27 -5.54 -2.32
N PHE A 128 -11.25 -4.87 -2.93
CA PHE A 128 -12.61 -4.73 -2.39
C PHE A 128 -13.56 -5.85 -2.83
N MET A 129 -13.09 -6.87 -3.58
CA MET A 129 -13.89 -8.06 -3.81
C MET A 129 -13.98 -8.90 -2.52
N PRO A 130 -15.09 -9.66 -2.31
CA PRO A 130 -15.22 -10.53 -1.14
C PRO A 130 -14.30 -11.76 -1.18
N TRP A 131 -13.62 -12.00 -2.28
CA TRP A 131 -12.61 -13.05 -2.48
C TRP A 131 -11.24 -12.48 -2.83
N ALA A 132 -10.21 -13.30 -2.69
CA ALA A 132 -8.87 -12.91 -3.09
C ALA A 132 -8.72 -12.88 -4.61
N VAL A 133 -8.06 -11.84 -5.13
CA VAL A 133 -7.70 -11.72 -6.54
C VAL A 133 -6.29 -12.28 -6.75
N LYS A 134 -6.12 -13.06 -7.81
CA LYS A 134 -4.81 -13.57 -8.23
C LYS A 134 -4.34 -12.77 -9.43
N ILE A 135 -3.16 -12.21 -9.32
CA ILE A 135 -2.43 -11.54 -10.40
C ILE A 135 -1.30 -12.48 -10.80
N LYS A 136 -1.19 -12.79 -12.06
CA LYS A 136 -0.10 -13.63 -12.59
C LYS A 136 1.06 -12.77 -13.07
N LYS A 137 2.24 -13.33 -13.04
CA LYS A 137 3.39 -12.74 -13.72
C LYS A 137 3.04 -12.39 -15.16
N GLY A 138 3.34 -11.14 -15.56
CA GLY A 138 3.02 -10.63 -16.88
C GLY A 138 1.60 -10.05 -17.04
N ASP A 139 0.76 -10.09 -16.00
CA ASP A 139 -0.51 -9.37 -16.02
C ASP A 139 -0.26 -7.86 -15.91
N LYS A 140 -1.06 -7.09 -16.64
CA LYS A 140 -1.01 -5.62 -16.57
C LYS A 140 -1.58 -5.13 -15.25
N VAL A 141 -0.78 -4.48 -14.44
CA VAL A 141 -1.17 -4.03 -13.09
C VAL A 141 -1.50 -2.54 -13.03
N GLY A 142 -0.82 -1.70 -13.77
CA GLY A 142 -1.01 -0.26 -13.75
C GLY A 142 -0.55 0.40 -15.04
N GLN A 143 -0.55 1.71 -15.06
CA GLN A 143 -0.02 2.52 -16.14
C GLN A 143 0.73 3.73 -15.58
N GLY A 144 1.75 4.19 -16.30
CA GLY A 144 2.54 5.35 -15.90
C GLY A 144 2.61 6.39 -17.02
N VAL A 145 2.63 7.64 -16.63
CA VAL A 145 2.75 8.78 -17.55
C VAL A 145 3.91 9.65 -17.09
N PHE A 146 4.90 9.86 -17.95
CA PHE A 146 5.96 10.83 -17.71
C PHE A 146 5.45 12.24 -17.94
N GLN A 147 5.76 13.15 -17.03
CA GLN A 147 5.36 14.55 -17.11
C GLN A 147 6.48 15.45 -16.61
N LYS A 148 6.61 16.62 -17.25
CA LYS A 148 7.40 17.72 -16.70
C LYS A 148 6.57 18.47 -15.66
N TYR A 149 7.23 18.96 -14.62
CA TYR A 149 6.60 19.74 -13.56
C TYR A 149 7.34 21.05 -13.32
N LEU A 150 6.62 22.02 -12.77
CA LEU A 150 7.21 23.30 -12.41
C LEU A 150 7.75 23.24 -10.99
N LYS A 151 8.90 23.89 -10.77
CA LYS A 151 9.49 24.06 -9.43
C LYS A 151 9.05 25.41 -8.85
N VAL A 152 9.01 25.48 -7.53
CA VAL A 152 8.79 26.74 -6.83
C VAL A 152 10.02 27.64 -6.94
N ASP A 153 9.80 28.96 -6.81
CA ASP A 153 10.90 29.93 -6.76
C ASP A 153 11.78 29.63 -5.54
N ASN A 154 13.10 29.68 -5.74
CA ASN A 154 14.08 29.39 -4.70
C ASN A 154 14.04 27.94 -4.16
N ASP A 155 13.68 26.97 -4.99
CA ASP A 155 13.83 25.56 -4.65
C ASP A 155 15.32 25.24 -4.37
N ASN A 156 15.60 24.95 -3.10
CA ASN A 156 16.96 24.63 -2.62
C ASN A 156 17.04 23.22 -1.99
N ALA A 157 16.09 22.35 -2.32
CA ALA A 157 16.13 20.97 -1.88
C ALA A 157 17.37 20.27 -2.47
N THR A 158 18.34 19.94 -1.61
CA THR A 158 19.62 19.33 -2.01
C THR A 158 19.86 17.95 -1.38
N GLY A 159 18.85 17.41 -0.69
CA GLY A 159 18.98 16.13 0.01
C GLY A 159 18.95 14.96 -0.98
N ASP A 160 19.95 14.07 -0.89
CA ASP A 160 19.93 12.80 -1.61
C ASP A 160 18.86 11.86 -1.04
N ARG A 161 18.11 11.22 -1.89
CA ARG A 161 17.11 10.23 -1.48
C ARG A 161 17.79 8.93 -1.05
N THR A 162 17.58 8.55 0.21
CA THR A 162 18.22 7.37 0.80
C THR A 162 17.33 6.13 0.85
N GLY A 163 16.07 6.23 0.42
CA GLY A 163 15.14 5.10 0.52
C GLY A 163 13.94 5.17 -0.39
N GLY A 164 13.14 4.10 -0.33
CA GLY A 164 11.92 3.91 -1.10
C GLY A 164 10.69 4.57 -0.45
N ILE A 165 9.57 3.81 -0.39
CA ILE A 165 8.29 4.27 0.12
C ILE A 165 8.41 4.76 1.58
N GLY A 166 8.02 6.03 1.82
CA GLY A 166 8.00 6.64 3.16
C GLY A 166 9.35 7.14 3.68
N SER A 167 10.41 7.14 2.88
CA SER A 167 11.76 7.57 3.30
C SER A 167 11.88 9.06 3.60
N THR A 168 10.97 9.90 3.10
CA THR A 168 10.96 11.36 3.34
C THR A 168 10.57 11.74 4.78
N ASN A 169 10.09 10.77 5.59
CA ASN A 169 9.76 10.97 7.00
C ASN A 169 10.83 10.43 7.96
N ALA A 170 12.03 10.07 7.48
CA ALA A 170 13.14 9.68 8.36
C ALA A 170 13.52 10.85 9.27
N GLU A 171 13.65 10.58 10.56
CA GLU A 171 13.99 11.56 11.59
C GLU A 171 15.25 12.35 11.18
N GLY A 172 15.14 13.66 11.04
CA GLY A 172 16.26 14.57 10.76
C GLY A 172 16.04 15.61 9.67
N THR A 173 15.00 15.52 8.87
CA THR A 173 14.61 16.60 7.96
C THR A 173 13.56 17.49 8.64
N GLU A 174 14.05 18.52 9.36
CA GLU A 174 13.18 19.64 9.74
C GLU A 174 12.68 20.28 8.45
N ALA A 175 11.38 20.19 8.22
CA ALA A 175 10.71 21.02 7.24
C ALA A 175 10.89 22.48 7.67
N LYS A 176 11.67 23.22 6.93
CA LYS A 176 11.76 24.67 7.04
C LYS A 176 10.67 25.34 6.23
#